data_a8f5e3ce4d7f52666ff626d0ff33cc4c
#
_entry.id   a8f5e3ce4d7f52666ff626d0ff33cc4c
#
_cell.length_a   1.000
_cell.length_b   1.000
_cell.length_c   1.000
_cell.angle_alpha   90.00
_cell.angle_beta   90.00
_cell.angle_gamma   90.00
#
_symmetry.space_group_name_H-M   'P 1'
#
loop_
_entity.id
_entity.type
_entity.pdbx_description
1 polymer ?
#
loop_
_entity_poly.entity_id
_entity_poly.type
_entity_poly.pdbx_seq_one_letter_code
_entity_poly.pdbx_strand_id
1 'polypeptide(L)'
;PGDSETKYFRVRVSYHDKVTVHYKAAVRPGYEKLAEVLKVRVRLLTTGETMYDGGIANMPESLTYKLSSQGSTVGELYYEITAYLDTSVGNEYQSKDLIADFKWWVEETGNLDNSPKTGDTANILPWAVLAVCSGCVIILLLVTRKRREEEENG
;
A
#
# COMPACT_ATOMS: atom_id res chain seq x y z
N PRO A 1 -16.19 3.66 -18.10
CA PRO A 1 -16.41 2.22 -17.91
C PRO A 1 -15.33 1.39 -18.63
N GLY A 2 -14.82 0.35 -17.96
CA GLY A 2 -13.76 -0.49 -18.50
C GLY A 2 -12.34 0.07 -18.39
N ASP A 3 -12.16 1.22 -17.79
CA ASP A 3 -10.84 1.80 -17.55
C ASP A 3 -10.10 1.04 -16.45
N SER A 4 -8.81 0.86 -16.64
CA SER A 4 -7.94 0.23 -15.65
C SER A 4 -6.57 0.89 -15.60
N GLU A 5 -6.01 0.99 -14.42
CA GLU A 5 -4.66 1.47 -14.18
C GLU A 5 -3.90 0.50 -13.28
N THR A 6 -2.70 0.15 -13.67
CA THR A 6 -1.84 -0.77 -12.92
C THR A 6 -0.56 -0.08 -12.48
N LYS A 7 -0.18 -0.28 -11.23
CA LYS A 7 1.08 0.19 -10.65
C LYS A 7 1.81 -0.94 -9.93
N TYR A 8 3.14 -0.82 -9.92
CA TYR A 8 4.03 -1.80 -9.32
C TYR A 8 4.80 -1.18 -8.16
N PHE A 9 4.90 -1.94 -7.07
CA PHE A 9 5.58 -1.51 -5.86
C PHE A 9 6.55 -2.58 -5.39
N ARG A 10 7.75 -2.15 -5.02
CA ARG A 10 8.74 -2.98 -4.36
C ARG A 10 8.80 -2.61 -2.89
N VAL A 11 8.60 -3.59 -2.02
CA VAL A 11 8.70 -3.44 -0.57
C VAL A 11 9.90 -4.25 -0.09
N ARG A 12 10.87 -3.57 0.54
CA ARG A 12 12.03 -4.19 1.17
C ARG A 12 11.84 -4.18 2.67
N VAL A 13 12.05 -5.33 3.28
CA VAL A 13 11.87 -5.54 4.72
C VAL A 13 13.11 -6.18 5.30
N SER A 14 13.75 -5.50 6.25
CA SER A 14 14.81 -6.10 7.06
C SER A 14 14.16 -6.73 8.29
N TYR A 15 14.40 -8.00 8.53
CA TYR A 15 13.78 -8.72 9.64
C TYR A 15 14.68 -9.83 10.19
N HIS A 16 14.33 -10.33 11.37
CA HIS A 16 14.98 -11.45 12.03
C HIS A 16 13.94 -12.56 12.25
N ASP A 17 14.26 -13.75 11.76
CA ASP A 17 13.46 -14.98 11.83
C ASP A 17 12.09 -14.88 11.12
N LYS A 18 11.15 -14.13 11.64
CA LYS A 18 9.78 -14.06 11.09
C LYS A 18 9.23 -12.64 11.13
N VAL A 19 8.55 -12.25 10.05
CA VAL A 19 7.84 -10.98 9.97
C VAL A 19 6.55 -11.15 9.17
N THR A 20 5.51 -10.44 9.57
CA THR A 20 4.28 -10.32 8.80
C THR A 20 4.25 -8.94 8.14
N VAL A 21 4.14 -8.94 6.84
CA VAL A 21 3.98 -7.70 6.04
C VAL A 21 2.49 -7.47 5.80
N HIS A 22 2.02 -6.30 6.15
CA HIS A 22 0.65 -5.86 5.96
C HIS A 22 0.56 -4.82 4.84
N TYR A 23 -0.52 -4.86 4.11
CA TYR A 23 -0.88 -3.87 3.11
C TYR A 23 -2.33 -3.44 3.26
N LYS A 24 -2.61 -2.15 3.08
CA LYS A 24 -3.96 -1.60 3.03
C LYS A 24 -4.04 -0.45 2.04
N ALA A 25 -5.14 -0.38 1.31
CA ALA A 25 -5.58 0.82 0.60
C ALA A 25 -6.72 1.48 1.39
N ALA A 26 -6.60 2.75 1.68
CA ALA A 26 -7.61 3.51 2.39
C ALA A 26 -8.06 4.71 1.55
N VAL A 27 -9.33 4.77 1.23
CA VAL A 27 -9.93 5.90 0.51
C VAL A 27 -9.98 7.11 1.44
N ARG A 28 -9.51 8.26 0.94
CA ARG A 28 -9.59 9.51 1.72
C ARG A 28 -11.04 9.99 1.85
N PRO A 29 -11.38 10.63 2.98
CA PRO A 29 -12.69 11.26 3.14
C PRO A 29 -13.00 12.24 2.01
N GLY A 30 -14.24 12.21 1.52
CA GLY A 30 -14.71 13.05 0.42
C GLY A 30 -14.63 12.39 -0.97
N TYR A 31 -14.08 11.18 -1.07
CA TYR A 31 -13.92 10.43 -2.32
C TYR A 31 -14.73 9.12 -2.34
N GLU A 32 -15.71 8.99 -1.47
CA GLU A 32 -16.47 7.76 -1.28
C GLU A 32 -17.32 7.41 -2.49
N LYS A 33 -17.78 8.41 -3.25
CA LYS A 33 -18.68 8.19 -4.37
C LYS A 33 -18.12 7.27 -5.44
N LEU A 34 -16.88 7.50 -5.87
CA LEU A 34 -16.22 6.62 -6.83
C LEU A 34 -15.80 5.29 -6.18
N ALA A 35 -15.52 5.29 -4.88
CA ALA A 35 -15.14 4.09 -4.14
C ALA A 35 -16.26 3.03 -4.11
N GLU A 36 -17.52 3.42 -4.27
CA GLU A 36 -18.66 2.48 -4.32
C GLU A 36 -18.56 1.49 -5.49
N VAL A 37 -17.96 1.92 -6.60
CA VAL A 37 -17.89 1.16 -7.85
C VAL A 37 -16.49 0.80 -8.28
N LEU A 38 -15.46 1.45 -7.72
CA LEU A 38 -14.07 1.15 -8.03
C LEU A 38 -13.65 -0.18 -7.43
N LYS A 39 -13.11 -1.04 -8.27
CA LYS A 39 -12.50 -2.30 -7.87
C LYS A 39 -10.99 -2.19 -7.86
N VAL A 40 -10.38 -2.95 -6.97
CA VAL A 40 -8.93 -3.07 -6.86
C VAL A 40 -8.53 -4.53 -6.83
N ARG A 41 -7.54 -4.87 -7.64
CA ARG A 41 -6.88 -6.17 -7.61
C ARG A 41 -5.47 -5.97 -7.07
N VAL A 42 -5.13 -6.74 -6.05
CA VAL A 42 -3.78 -6.75 -5.45
C VAL A 42 -3.18 -8.13 -5.67
N ARG A 43 -2.08 -8.18 -6.40
CA ARG A 43 -1.32 -9.42 -6.63
C ARG A 43 0.07 -9.29 -6.01
N LEU A 44 0.51 -10.33 -5.37
CA LEU A 44 1.88 -10.48 -4.93
C LEU A 44 2.67 -11.22 -6.01
N LEU A 45 3.41 -10.49 -6.82
CA LEU A 45 4.15 -11.06 -7.95
C LEU A 45 5.26 -12.02 -7.51
N THR A 46 5.81 -11.83 -6.32
CA THR A 46 6.81 -12.71 -5.73
C THR A 46 6.34 -14.17 -5.66
N THR A 47 5.05 -14.39 -5.39
CA THR A 47 4.43 -15.72 -5.32
C THR A 47 3.47 -16.01 -6.46
N GLY A 48 3.06 -15.00 -7.22
CA GLY A 48 2.01 -15.08 -8.24
C GLY A 48 0.58 -15.11 -7.67
N GLU A 49 0.42 -14.93 -6.36
CA GLU A 49 -0.87 -15.00 -5.67
C GLU A 49 -1.67 -13.71 -5.83
N THR A 50 -2.98 -13.86 -6.08
CA THR A 50 -3.92 -12.73 -5.95
C THR A 50 -4.38 -12.65 -4.51
N MET A 51 -3.96 -11.60 -3.81
CA MET A 51 -4.28 -11.38 -2.40
C MET A 51 -5.69 -10.82 -2.21
N TYR A 52 -6.15 -10.02 -3.16
CA TYR A 52 -7.47 -9.40 -3.15
C TYR A 52 -7.93 -9.05 -4.55
N ASP A 53 -9.23 -9.20 -4.82
CA ASP A 53 -9.88 -8.70 -6.02
C ASP A 53 -11.34 -8.36 -5.69
N GLY A 54 -11.66 -7.07 -5.59
CA GLY A 54 -12.99 -6.61 -5.18
C GLY A 54 -13.07 -5.10 -5.03
N GLY A 55 -14.21 -4.64 -4.51
CA GLY A 55 -14.44 -3.21 -4.27
C GLY A 55 -13.45 -2.61 -3.28
N ILE A 56 -12.91 -1.44 -3.60
CA ILE A 56 -11.94 -0.77 -2.71
C ILE A 56 -12.57 -0.41 -1.35
N ALA A 57 -13.85 -0.08 -1.32
CA ALA A 57 -14.59 0.21 -0.10
C ALA A 57 -14.74 -1.01 0.83
N ASN A 58 -14.68 -2.22 0.28
CA ASN A 58 -14.87 -3.48 1.01
C ASN A 58 -13.55 -4.19 1.30
N MET A 59 -12.42 -3.55 1.06
CA MET A 59 -11.12 -4.14 1.31
C MET A 59 -10.95 -4.48 2.80
N PRO A 60 -10.40 -5.66 3.15
CA PRO A 60 -10.11 -6.01 4.53
C PRO A 60 -9.22 -4.98 5.24
N GLU A 61 -9.21 -5.01 6.57
CA GLU A 61 -8.36 -4.16 7.41
C GLU A 61 -6.88 -4.22 6.99
N SER A 62 -6.41 -5.40 6.60
CA SER A 62 -5.10 -5.57 5.97
C SER A 62 -5.02 -6.85 5.15
N LEU A 63 -4.22 -6.82 4.11
CA LEU A 63 -3.74 -8.00 3.40
C LEU A 63 -2.37 -8.35 3.96
N THR A 64 -2.16 -9.60 4.31
CA THR A 64 -0.96 -10.03 5.02
C THR A 64 -0.16 -11.05 4.23
N TYR A 65 1.17 -10.96 4.35
CA TYR A 65 2.09 -11.99 3.87
C TYR A 65 3.20 -12.22 4.90
N LYS A 66 3.48 -13.49 5.18
CA LYS A 66 4.49 -13.88 6.16
C LYS A 66 5.81 -14.21 5.48
N LEU A 67 6.87 -13.58 5.94
CA LEU A 67 8.24 -13.90 5.60
C LEU A 67 8.90 -14.63 6.76
N SER A 68 9.73 -15.62 6.43
CA SER A 68 10.53 -16.34 7.42
C SER A 68 11.93 -16.61 6.89
N SER A 69 12.91 -16.56 7.77
CA SER A 69 14.30 -16.88 7.52
C SER A 69 14.93 -17.51 8.74
N GLN A 70 16.21 -17.87 8.63
CA GLN A 70 17.04 -18.21 9.79
C GLN A 70 17.97 -17.02 10.05
N GLY A 71 17.69 -16.27 11.12
CA GLY A 71 18.46 -15.08 11.48
C GLY A 71 18.05 -13.81 10.72
N SER A 72 18.92 -12.83 10.75
CA SER A 72 18.68 -11.53 10.11
C SER A 72 18.83 -11.61 8.60
N THR A 73 17.84 -11.04 7.89
CA THR A 73 17.83 -11.01 6.43
C THR A 73 17.05 -9.80 5.90
N VAL A 74 17.13 -9.62 4.59
CA VAL A 74 16.31 -8.63 3.85
C VAL A 74 15.44 -9.38 2.86
N GLY A 75 14.13 -9.24 3.03
CA GLY A 75 13.13 -9.75 2.09
C GLY A 75 12.71 -8.66 1.11
N GLU A 76 12.36 -9.06 -0.10
CA GLU A 76 11.75 -8.17 -1.10
C GLU A 76 10.42 -8.76 -1.57
N LEU A 77 9.41 -7.93 -1.58
CA LEU A 77 8.08 -8.25 -2.08
C LEU A 77 7.72 -7.31 -3.23
N TYR A 78 7.17 -7.87 -4.28
CA TYR A 78 6.72 -7.12 -5.46
C TYR A 78 5.21 -7.22 -5.57
N TYR A 79 4.55 -6.07 -5.48
CA TYR A 79 3.11 -5.93 -5.58
C TYR A 79 2.72 -5.34 -6.93
N GLU A 80 1.69 -5.91 -7.51
CA GLU A 80 0.97 -5.34 -8.65
C GLU A 80 -0.41 -4.92 -8.14
N ILE A 81 -0.74 -3.65 -8.30
CA ILE A 81 -2.02 -3.09 -7.88
C ILE A 81 -2.72 -2.53 -9.10
N THR A 82 -3.86 -3.10 -9.44
CA THR A 82 -4.70 -2.67 -10.56
C THR A 82 -6.00 -2.11 -10.02
N ALA A 83 -6.28 -0.85 -10.30
CA ALA A 83 -7.58 -0.24 -10.10
C ALA A 83 -8.38 -0.31 -11.39
N TYR A 84 -9.65 -0.70 -11.34
CA TYR A 84 -10.48 -0.84 -12.51
C TYR A 84 -11.96 -0.58 -12.23
N LEU A 85 -12.67 -0.18 -13.27
CA LEU A 85 -14.13 -0.03 -13.26
C LEU A 85 -14.76 -1.09 -14.18
N ASP A 86 -15.80 -1.74 -13.69
CA ASP A 86 -16.58 -2.63 -14.53
C ASP A 86 -17.24 -1.88 -15.70
N THR A 87 -17.40 -2.56 -16.81
CA THR A 87 -18.06 -2.01 -17.99
C THR A 87 -19.55 -1.66 -17.75
N SER A 88 -20.15 -2.20 -16.70
CA SER A 88 -21.52 -1.93 -16.26
C SER A 88 -21.68 -0.64 -15.46
N VAL A 89 -20.57 0.01 -15.08
CA VAL A 89 -20.61 1.28 -14.33
C VAL A 89 -21.16 2.39 -15.25
N GLY A 90 -22.18 3.07 -14.78
CA GLY A 90 -22.85 4.13 -15.53
C GLY A 90 -22.03 5.42 -15.66
N ASN A 91 -22.52 6.31 -16.52
CA ASN A 91 -21.85 7.58 -16.81
C ASN A 91 -21.89 8.59 -15.66
N GLU A 92 -22.69 8.34 -14.62
CA GLU A 92 -22.76 9.18 -13.41
C GLU A 92 -21.46 9.26 -12.61
N TYR A 93 -20.52 8.35 -12.88
CA TYR A 93 -19.19 8.32 -12.28
C TYR A 93 -18.11 8.98 -13.15
N GLN A 94 -18.48 9.45 -14.33
CA GLN A 94 -17.56 10.21 -15.18
C GLN A 94 -17.14 11.51 -14.49
N SER A 95 -15.89 11.89 -14.63
CA SER A 95 -15.31 13.08 -14.00
C SER A 95 -15.35 13.06 -12.46
N LYS A 96 -15.45 11.87 -11.84
CA LYS A 96 -15.25 11.69 -10.42
C LYS A 96 -13.81 11.27 -10.15
N ASP A 97 -13.23 11.89 -9.14
CA ASP A 97 -11.88 11.59 -8.68
C ASP A 97 -11.92 10.67 -7.45
N LEU A 98 -10.87 9.92 -7.25
CA LEU A 98 -10.63 9.16 -6.04
C LEU A 98 -9.19 9.31 -5.61
N ILE A 99 -9.00 9.57 -4.32
CA ILE A 99 -7.69 9.54 -3.69
C ILE A 99 -7.69 8.44 -2.65
N ALA A 100 -6.75 7.52 -2.77
CA ALA A 100 -6.52 6.47 -1.80
C ALA A 100 -5.05 6.46 -1.38
N ASP A 101 -4.82 6.20 -0.10
CA ASP A 101 -3.49 6.02 0.46
C ASP A 101 -3.16 4.53 0.51
N PHE A 102 -2.01 4.15 -0.02
CA PHE A 102 -1.47 2.81 0.10
C PHE A 102 -0.49 2.77 1.25
N LYS A 103 -0.70 1.84 2.17
CA LYS A 103 0.11 1.68 3.37
C LYS A 103 0.65 0.27 3.47
N TRP A 104 1.95 0.16 3.76
CA TRP A 104 2.60 -1.07 4.15
C TRP A 104 3.20 -0.90 5.53
N TRP A 105 3.05 -1.90 6.36
CA TRP A 105 3.71 -1.97 7.66
C TRP A 105 4.05 -3.41 8.00
N VAL A 106 4.88 -3.59 9.00
CA VAL A 106 5.36 -4.89 9.42
C VAL A 106 5.09 -5.13 10.90
N GLU A 107 4.84 -6.38 11.23
CA GLU A 107 4.80 -6.89 12.60
C GLU A 107 5.80 -8.04 12.70
N GLU A 108 6.78 -7.90 13.59
CA GLU A 108 7.69 -8.99 13.93
C GLU A 108 6.99 -9.97 14.85
N THR A 109 6.86 -11.22 14.39
CA THR A 109 6.36 -12.34 15.18
C THR A 109 7.54 -13.14 15.74
N GLY A 110 8.47 -12.46 16.40
CA GLY A 110 9.52 -13.11 17.17
C GLY A 110 9.07 -13.33 18.63
N ASN A 111 9.58 -14.38 19.26
CA ASN A 111 9.36 -14.64 20.68
C ASN A 111 9.73 -13.40 21.51
N LEU A 112 8.70 -12.71 22.00
CA LEU A 112 8.84 -11.62 22.97
C LEU A 112 9.34 -12.12 24.36
N ASP A 113 9.54 -13.43 24.52
CA ASP A 113 9.91 -14.02 25.81
C ASP A 113 11.37 -13.86 26.21
N ASN A 114 12.26 -13.31 25.34
CA ASN A 114 13.67 -13.12 25.67
C ASN A 114 14.23 -11.73 25.33
N SER A 115 13.39 -10.75 25.10
CA SER A 115 13.87 -9.37 25.07
C SER A 115 14.22 -8.92 26.47
N PRO A 116 15.47 -8.54 26.76
CA PRO A 116 15.75 -7.84 28.00
C PRO A 116 14.85 -6.61 28.05
N LYS A 117 14.08 -6.48 29.10
CA LYS A 117 13.26 -5.29 29.42
C LYS A 117 14.18 -4.09 29.69
N THR A 118 14.89 -3.65 28.69
CA THR A 118 15.50 -2.32 28.67
C THR A 118 14.51 -1.44 27.93
N GLY A 119 13.99 -0.42 28.61
CA GLY A 119 12.91 0.46 28.21
C GLY A 119 13.12 1.26 26.93
N ASP A 120 13.43 0.60 25.84
CA ASP A 120 13.59 1.17 24.51
C ASP A 120 12.36 0.87 23.63
N THR A 121 11.18 1.24 24.13
CA THR A 121 9.98 1.36 23.28
C THR A 121 10.06 2.56 22.33
N ALA A 122 11.12 3.38 22.43
CA ALA A 122 11.32 4.56 21.59
C ALA A 122 11.82 4.26 20.17
N ASN A 123 12.36 3.07 19.88
CA ASN A 123 13.01 2.77 18.61
C ASN A 123 12.14 2.11 17.53
N ILE A 124 10.92 1.70 17.86
CA ILE A 124 10.02 1.07 16.87
C ILE A 124 9.25 2.15 16.06
N LEU A 125 8.94 3.28 16.67
CA LEU A 125 8.23 4.41 16.04
C LEU A 125 9.00 5.08 14.88
N PRO A 126 10.33 5.32 14.94
CA PRO A 126 11.05 5.95 13.84
C PRO A 126 11.12 5.10 12.56
N TRP A 127 11.19 3.78 12.69
CA TRP A 127 11.28 2.88 11.53
C TRP A 127 9.96 2.71 10.80
N ALA A 128 8.84 2.66 11.53
CA ALA A 128 7.49 2.67 10.94
C ALA A 128 7.20 4.00 10.23
N VAL A 129 7.67 5.13 10.78
CA VAL A 129 7.56 6.46 10.16
C VAL A 129 8.42 6.58 8.90
N LEU A 130 9.62 6.00 8.86
CA LEU A 130 10.49 6.00 7.67
C LEU A 130 9.88 5.21 6.50
N ALA A 131 9.22 4.09 6.75
CA ALA A 131 8.53 3.32 5.72
C ALA A 131 7.32 4.07 5.12
N VAL A 132 6.63 4.88 5.93
CA VAL A 132 5.50 5.74 5.52
C VAL A 132 5.99 6.98 4.75
N CYS A 133 7.13 7.57 5.15
CA CYS A 133 7.69 8.77 4.51
C CYS A 133 8.18 8.52 3.07
N SER A 134 8.66 7.31 2.74
CA SER A 134 9.13 7.03 1.38
C SER A 134 7.99 7.03 0.34
N GLY A 135 6.78 6.64 0.72
CA GLY A 135 5.59 6.74 -0.12
C GLY A 135 5.08 8.18 -0.32
N CYS A 136 5.08 8.98 0.76
CA CYS A 136 4.64 10.38 0.71
C CYS A 136 5.56 11.28 -0.12
N VAL A 137 6.88 11.04 -0.13
CA VAL A 137 7.84 11.82 -0.92
C VAL A 137 7.61 11.64 -2.43
N ILE A 138 7.26 10.43 -2.87
CA ILE A 138 6.98 10.17 -4.30
C ILE A 138 5.71 10.91 -4.74
N ILE A 139 4.67 10.95 -3.91
CA ILE A 139 3.42 11.66 -4.21
C ILE A 139 3.66 13.19 -4.24
N LEU A 140 4.42 13.73 -3.29
CA LEU A 140 4.79 15.15 -3.26
C LEU A 140 5.62 15.55 -4.49
N LEU A 141 6.56 14.73 -4.94
CA LEU A 141 7.36 14.99 -6.14
C LEU A 141 6.52 14.99 -7.42
N LEU A 142 5.51 14.11 -7.51
CA LEU A 142 4.60 14.08 -8.65
C LEU A 142 3.66 15.30 -8.69
N VAL A 143 3.18 15.74 -7.53
CA VAL A 143 2.30 16.92 -7.42
C VAL A 143 3.08 18.21 -7.70
N THR A 144 4.32 18.35 -7.20
CA THR A 144 5.17 19.52 -7.46
C THR A 144 5.64 19.58 -8.90
N ARG A 145 5.88 18.45 -9.55
CA ARG A 145 6.23 18.39 -10.97
C ARG A 145 5.07 18.86 -11.85
N LYS A 146 3.85 18.40 -11.54
CA LYS A 146 2.64 18.82 -12.27
C LYS A 146 2.37 20.33 -12.13
N ARG A 147 2.57 20.91 -10.95
CA ARG A 147 2.43 22.36 -10.74
C ARG A 147 3.44 23.19 -11.53
N ARG A 148 4.68 22.72 -11.65
CA ARG A 148 5.69 23.42 -12.47
C ARG A 148 5.37 23.40 -13.96
N GLU A 149 4.82 22.31 -14.47
CA GLU A 149 4.40 22.21 -15.88
C GLU A 149 3.20 23.10 -16.19
N GLU A 150 2.31 23.36 -15.21
CA GLU A 150 1.19 24.30 -15.35
C GLU A 150 1.61 25.76 -15.27
N GLU A 151 2.67 26.11 -14.51
CA GLU A 151 3.23 27.47 -14.46
C GLU A 151 4.08 27.82 -15.69
N GLU A 152 4.68 26.85 -16.37
CA GLU A 152 5.50 27.05 -17.54
C GLU A 152 4.69 27.16 -18.86
N ASN A 153 3.43 26.68 -18.87
CA ASN A 153 2.50 26.72 -20.00
C ASN A 153 1.36 27.75 -19.87
N GLY A 154 1.44 28.62 -18.86
CA GLY A 154 0.46 29.68 -18.60
C GLY A 154 0.85 31.04 -19.18
#